data_2ae76f6bd17001ac4e32710c7e7a5982
#
_entry.id   2ae76f6bd17001ac4e32710c7e7a5982
#
_cell.length_a   1.000
_cell.length_b   1.000
_cell.length_c   1.000
_cell.angle_alpha   90.00
_cell.angle_beta   90.00
_cell.angle_gamma   90.00
#
_symmetry.space_group_name_H-M   'P 1'
#
loop_
_entity.id
_entity.type
_entity.pdbx_description
1 polymer ?
#
loop_
_entity_poly.entity_id
_entity_poly.type
_entity_poly.pdbx_seq_one_letter_code
_entity_poly.pdbx_strand_id
1 'polypeptide(L)'
;DAILNALNDIKGCSSGSHEWRDELAAQQKAAEYPDALPFQVAPDVIDPRQMIKALDQKLPKDWFMVNSSGHCSYYAAHMTGRSADAFLTIREFGAIGNGLSYAIGVAAARPETQVVLIDGDGGFLMHAQELETIKRHGIKLLMIVMNDAAYGSEIHKLRVDGHDETGAAFGQTDLASVARGFGLGGVSFTNLEELDAAFEDFVSGEKAALWDFHISDQIASPVMRRLTGATK
;
A
#
# COMPACT_ATOMS: atom_id res chain seq x y z
N ASP A 1 5.22 -10.07 36.27
CA ASP A 1 4.00 -9.99 37.12
C ASP A 1 3.39 -8.59 37.14
N ALA A 2 4.17 -7.48 37.25
CA ALA A 2 3.63 -6.12 37.26
C ALA A 2 2.88 -5.75 35.94
N ILE A 3 3.36 -6.19 34.77
CA ILE A 3 2.71 -5.97 33.49
C ILE A 3 1.40 -6.75 33.38
N LEU A 4 1.37 -7.99 33.84
CA LEU A 4 0.15 -8.81 33.87
C LEU A 4 -0.90 -8.24 34.84
N ASN A 5 -0.49 -7.70 35.96
CA ASN A 5 -1.39 -7.02 36.89
C ASN A 5 -1.95 -5.74 36.29
N ALA A 6 -1.12 -4.90 35.66
CA ALA A 6 -1.56 -3.71 34.95
C ALA A 6 -2.53 -4.03 33.80
N LEU A 7 -2.29 -5.12 33.03
CA LEU A 7 -3.19 -5.58 32.00
C LEU A 7 -4.52 -6.11 32.54
N ASN A 8 -4.53 -6.74 33.72
CA ASN A 8 -5.74 -7.18 34.39
C ASN A 8 -6.55 -6.00 34.97
N ASP A 9 -5.86 -4.98 35.47
CA ASP A 9 -6.49 -3.73 35.91
C ASP A 9 -7.15 -2.99 34.75
N ILE A 10 -6.52 -3.00 33.57
CA ILE A 10 -7.10 -2.45 32.32
C ILE A 10 -8.33 -3.25 31.87
N LYS A 11 -8.35 -4.58 32.02
CA LYS A 11 -9.55 -5.39 31.74
C LYS A 11 -10.75 -5.03 32.60
N GLY A 12 -10.53 -4.57 33.83
CA GLY A 12 -11.56 -4.03 34.72
C GLY A 12 -12.09 -2.65 34.30
N CYS A 13 -11.35 -1.93 33.46
CA CYS A 13 -11.73 -0.62 32.89
C CYS A 13 -12.45 -0.71 31.54
N SER A 14 -13.00 -1.86 31.19
CA SER A 14 -13.67 -2.11 29.90
C SER A 14 -14.98 -1.36 29.70
N SER A 15 -15.39 -0.53 30.63
CA SER A 15 -16.49 0.45 30.49
C SER A 15 -16.03 1.83 30.02
N GLY A 16 -14.79 1.95 29.53
CA GLY A 16 -14.34 3.14 28.84
C GLY A 16 -15.21 3.43 27.63
N SER A 17 -16.05 4.36 27.82
CA SER A 17 -17.15 4.90 27.09
C SER A 17 -17.24 4.43 25.62
N HIS A 18 -18.33 3.77 25.27
CA HIS A 18 -18.78 3.59 23.89
C HIS A 18 -18.78 4.94 23.13
N GLU A 19 -18.98 6.04 23.82
CA GLU A 19 -18.96 7.41 23.32
C GLU A 19 -17.69 7.76 22.51
N TRP A 20 -16.51 7.41 22.97
CA TRP A 20 -15.27 7.65 22.22
C TRP A 20 -15.21 6.85 20.90
N ARG A 21 -15.67 5.60 20.92
CA ARG A 21 -15.75 4.76 19.72
C ARG A 21 -16.82 5.27 18.74
N ASP A 22 -17.95 5.69 19.26
CA ASP A 22 -19.05 6.25 18.49
C ASP A 22 -18.66 7.60 17.87
N GLU A 23 -17.92 8.43 18.62
CA GLU A 23 -17.38 9.69 18.14
C GLU A 23 -16.34 9.45 17.03
N LEU A 24 -15.40 8.50 17.20
CA LEU A 24 -14.44 8.14 16.16
C LEU A 24 -15.14 7.56 14.92
N ALA A 25 -16.13 6.72 15.09
CA ALA A 25 -16.91 6.17 13.99
C ALA A 25 -17.70 7.26 13.26
N ALA A 26 -18.27 8.23 13.98
CA ALA A 26 -18.94 9.38 13.41
C ALA A 26 -17.97 10.29 12.66
N GLN A 27 -16.78 10.56 13.23
CA GLN A 27 -15.74 11.33 12.57
C GLN A 27 -15.22 10.62 11.32
N GLN A 28 -15.02 9.30 11.38
CA GLN A 28 -14.60 8.50 10.23
C GLN A 28 -15.65 8.48 9.13
N LYS A 29 -16.93 8.44 9.50
CA LYS A 29 -18.07 8.48 8.54
C LYS A 29 -18.28 9.88 7.96
N ALA A 30 -18.01 10.94 8.75
CA ALA A 30 -18.12 12.34 8.33
C ALA A 30 -16.87 12.84 7.61
N ALA A 31 -15.72 12.20 7.82
CA ALA A 31 -14.51 12.49 7.06
C ALA A 31 -14.77 12.07 5.61
N GLU A 32 -15.08 13.04 4.76
CA GLU A 32 -14.88 12.84 3.33
C GLU A 32 -13.47 12.27 3.14
N TYR A 33 -13.36 11.32 2.23
CA TYR A 33 -12.09 10.64 1.94
C TYR A 33 -10.97 11.66 1.84
N PRO A 34 -9.84 11.45 2.50
CA PRO A 34 -9.08 12.44 3.26
C PRO A 34 -8.38 13.52 2.47
N ASP A 35 -8.75 13.79 1.28
CA ASP A 35 -8.14 14.88 0.55
C ASP A 35 -8.95 15.26 -0.69
N ALA A 36 -9.86 16.20 -0.49
CA ALA A 36 -10.65 16.79 -1.58
C ALA A 36 -9.89 17.86 -2.37
N LEU A 37 -8.59 18.09 -2.11
CA LEU A 37 -7.84 19.10 -2.87
C LEU A 37 -7.80 18.70 -4.35
N PRO A 38 -8.17 19.60 -5.26
CA PRO A 38 -8.10 19.35 -6.69
C PRO A 38 -6.62 19.33 -7.13
N PHE A 39 -6.22 18.26 -7.79
CA PHE A 39 -4.95 18.18 -8.50
C PHE A 39 -5.20 17.93 -9.98
N GLN A 40 -4.36 18.50 -10.83
CA GLN A 40 -4.32 18.12 -12.23
C GLN A 40 -3.50 16.86 -12.36
N VAL A 41 -4.12 15.82 -12.92
CA VAL A 41 -3.48 14.52 -13.16
C VAL A 41 -3.32 14.37 -14.67
N ALA A 42 -2.13 13.96 -15.10
CA ALA A 42 -1.88 13.67 -16.51
C ALA A 42 -2.76 12.49 -16.98
N PRO A 43 -3.13 12.44 -18.28
CA PRO A 43 -4.09 11.43 -18.77
C PRO A 43 -3.63 9.97 -18.63
N ASP A 44 -2.32 9.75 -18.54
CA ASP A 44 -1.66 8.45 -18.54
C ASP A 44 -1.21 7.97 -17.15
N VAL A 45 -1.62 8.67 -16.10
CA VAL A 45 -1.36 8.31 -14.71
C VAL A 45 -2.61 8.42 -13.85
N ILE A 46 -2.62 7.74 -12.73
CA ILE A 46 -3.75 7.65 -11.80
C ILE A 46 -3.50 8.56 -10.59
N ASP A 47 -4.55 9.21 -10.09
CA ASP A 47 -4.52 9.83 -8.77
C ASP A 47 -4.39 8.72 -7.70
N PRO A 48 -3.29 8.69 -6.92
CA PRO A 48 -3.08 7.64 -5.92
C PRO A 48 -4.18 7.57 -4.87
N ARG A 49 -4.91 8.66 -4.63
CA ARG A 49 -6.04 8.69 -3.68
C ARG A 49 -7.26 7.94 -4.23
N GLN A 50 -7.53 8.10 -5.55
CA GLN A 50 -8.61 7.36 -6.22
C GLN A 50 -8.26 5.88 -6.32
N MET A 51 -7.01 5.55 -6.64
CA MET A 51 -6.51 4.18 -6.65
C MET A 51 -6.75 3.49 -5.31
N ILE A 52 -6.28 4.07 -4.21
CA ILE A 52 -6.42 3.49 -2.87
C ILE A 52 -7.90 3.34 -2.47
N LYS A 53 -8.74 4.32 -2.81
CA LYS A 53 -10.18 4.24 -2.57
C LYS A 53 -10.82 3.07 -3.33
N ALA A 54 -10.47 2.89 -4.60
CA ALA A 54 -10.96 1.79 -5.41
C ALA A 54 -10.50 0.44 -4.86
N LEU A 55 -9.23 0.33 -4.49
CA LEU A 55 -8.67 -0.88 -3.86
C LEU A 55 -9.32 -1.18 -2.49
N ASP A 56 -9.56 -0.17 -1.67
CA ASP A 56 -10.22 -0.37 -0.37
C ASP A 56 -11.65 -0.88 -0.51
N GLN A 57 -12.35 -0.47 -1.55
CA GLN A 57 -13.69 -0.96 -1.89
C GLN A 57 -13.67 -2.37 -2.50
N LYS A 58 -12.64 -2.68 -3.28
CA LYS A 58 -12.58 -3.93 -4.07
C LYS A 58 -12.00 -5.10 -3.31
N LEU A 59 -10.93 -4.88 -2.54
CA LEU A 59 -10.21 -5.96 -1.87
C LEU A 59 -10.97 -6.45 -0.62
N PRO A 60 -11.22 -7.76 -0.48
CA PRO A 60 -11.83 -8.34 0.72
C PRO A 60 -11.10 -7.92 2.00
N LYS A 61 -11.85 -7.63 3.06
CA LYS A 61 -11.31 -7.09 4.30
C LYS A 61 -10.58 -8.14 5.15
N ASP A 62 -10.82 -9.39 4.89
CA ASP A 62 -10.18 -10.56 5.51
C ASP A 62 -8.88 -10.99 4.81
N TRP A 63 -8.57 -10.44 3.64
CA TRP A 63 -7.26 -10.66 3.02
C TRP A 63 -6.16 -10.00 3.85
N PHE A 64 -5.05 -10.71 4.02
CA PHE A 64 -3.93 -10.19 4.81
C PHE A 64 -3.15 -9.16 4.00
N MET A 65 -3.07 -7.94 4.52
CA MET A 65 -2.35 -6.85 3.87
C MET A 65 -0.96 -6.69 4.47
N VAL A 66 0.06 -6.73 3.62
CA VAL A 66 1.42 -6.31 3.94
C VAL A 66 1.65 -4.94 3.32
N ASN A 67 1.97 -3.95 4.15
CA ASN A 67 2.23 -2.60 3.71
C ASN A 67 3.70 -2.26 3.92
N SER A 68 4.40 -2.04 2.83
CA SER A 68 5.80 -1.64 2.82
C SER A 68 6.00 -0.21 3.32
N SER A 69 7.25 0.19 3.54
CA SER A 69 7.64 1.56 3.87
C SER A 69 7.65 2.47 2.64
N GLY A 70 7.67 3.78 2.84
CA GLY A 70 7.71 4.78 1.77
C GLY A 70 6.40 5.53 1.60
N HIS A 71 6.27 6.28 0.50
CA HIS A 71 5.09 7.10 0.22
C HIS A 71 3.81 6.27 0.07
N CYS A 72 3.92 5.08 -0.53
CA CYS A 72 2.84 4.10 -0.67
C CYS A 72 2.15 3.79 0.67
N SER A 73 2.92 3.74 1.75
CA SER A 73 2.39 3.43 3.07
C SER A 73 1.50 4.51 3.66
N TYR A 74 1.72 5.76 3.30
CA TYR A 74 0.87 6.87 3.75
C TYR A 74 -0.49 6.83 3.05
N TYR A 75 -0.54 6.36 1.82
CA TYR A 75 -1.80 6.12 1.11
C TYR A 75 -2.51 4.87 1.62
N ALA A 76 -1.78 3.76 1.81
CA ALA A 76 -2.36 2.52 2.34
C ALA A 76 -2.99 2.70 3.73
N ALA A 77 -2.51 3.66 4.53
CA ALA A 77 -3.11 4.00 5.83
C ALA A 77 -4.56 4.51 5.73
N HIS A 78 -5.04 4.86 4.54
CA HIS A 78 -6.44 5.23 4.31
C HIS A 78 -7.36 4.03 4.02
N MET A 79 -6.81 2.83 3.88
CA MET A 79 -7.60 1.61 3.75
C MET A 79 -8.12 1.19 5.13
N THR A 80 -9.43 1.05 5.27
CA THR A 80 -10.10 0.89 6.55
C THR A 80 -10.85 -0.44 6.69
N GLY A 81 -11.35 -0.72 7.90
CA GLY A 81 -12.22 -1.87 8.16
C GLY A 81 -11.50 -3.23 8.21
N ARG A 82 -10.17 -3.26 8.30
CA ARG A 82 -9.39 -4.48 8.47
C ARG A 82 -9.09 -4.73 9.94
N SER A 83 -9.12 -6.01 10.35
CA SER A 83 -8.67 -6.43 11.68
C SER A 83 -7.15 -6.26 11.80
N ALA A 84 -6.66 -5.98 13.00
CA ALA A 84 -5.22 -5.95 13.29
C ALA A 84 -4.53 -7.28 12.96
N ASP A 85 -5.26 -8.40 13.02
CA ASP A 85 -4.75 -9.73 12.69
C ASP A 85 -4.57 -9.96 11.17
N ALA A 86 -5.15 -9.09 10.35
CA ALA A 86 -5.07 -9.14 8.89
C ALA A 86 -4.19 -8.02 8.31
N PHE A 87 -3.25 -7.49 9.11
CA PHE A 87 -2.47 -6.35 8.69
C PHE A 87 -1.04 -6.37 9.26
N LEU A 88 -0.05 -6.15 8.41
CA LEU A 88 1.35 -5.97 8.78
C LEU A 88 1.89 -4.71 8.11
N THR A 89 2.32 -3.75 8.91
CA THR A 89 3.04 -2.56 8.43
C THR A 89 4.51 -2.64 8.79
N ILE A 90 5.36 -2.51 7.78
CA ILE A 90 6.82 -2.55 7.93
C ILE A 90 7.31 -1.13 8.17
N ARG A 91 7.99 -0.90 9.30
CA ARG A 91 8.45 0.44 9.70
C ARG A 91 9.88 0.47 10.25
N GLU A 92 10.55 -0.67 10.34
CA GLU A 92 11.89 -0.79 10.88
C GLU A 92 12.85 0.15 10.13
N PHE A 93 13.44 1.11 10.84
CA PHE A 93 14.31 2.18 10.32
C PHE A 93 13.71 3.02 9.18
N GLY A 94 12.45 2.82 8.82
CA GLY A 94 11.86 3.38 7.61
C GLY A 94 12.45 2.77 6.32
N ALA A 95 13.10 1.62 6.43
CA ALA A 95 13.71 0.96 5.29
C ALA A 95 12.66 0.53 4.26
N ILE A 96 12.98 0.73 2.98
CA ILE A 96 12.26 0.19 1.82
C ILE A 96 12.99 -1.03 1.26
N GLY A 97 12.37 -1.75 0.33
CA GLY A 97 13.00 -2.89 -0.34
C GLY A 97 12.82 -4.23 0.37
N ASN A 98 12.03 -4.30 1.43
CA ASN A 98 11.76 -5.54 2.18
C ASN A 98 10.29 -6.00 2.10
N GLY A 99 9.40 -5.21 1.49
CA GLY A 99 7.98 -5.48 1.41
C GLY A 99 7.66 -6.85 0.81
N LEU A 100 8.27 -7.16 -0.34
CA LEU A 100 8.05 -8.42 -1.04
C LEU A 100 8.47 -9.64 -0.19
N SER A 101 9.62 -9.56 0.47
CA SER A 101 10.12 -10.65 1.33
C SER A 101 9.20 -10.90 2.53
N TYR A 102 8.68 -9.85 3.16
CA TYR A 102 7.68 -9.99 4.23
C TYR A 102 6.37 -10.60 3.73
N ALA A 103 5.90 -10.18 2.55
CA ALA A 103 4.67 -10.73 1.97
C ALA A 103 4.82 -12.24 1.65
N ILE A 104 5.97 -12.67 1.13
CA ILE A 104 6.32 -14.07 0.93
C ILE A 104 6.31 -14.82 2.27
N GLY A 105 6.93 -14.23 3.31
CA GLY A 105 6.97 -14.81 4.64
C GLY A 105 5.58 -15.00 5.25
N VAL A 106 4.69 -13.99 5.12
CA VAL A 106 3.30 -14.10 5.58
C VAL A 106 2.54 -15.17 4.80
N ALA A 107 2.67 -15.21 3.48
CA ALA A 107 2.00 -16.22 2.65
C ALA A 107 2.45 -17.65 2.98
N ALA A 108 3.73 -17.82 3.29
CA ALA A 108 4.26 -19.12 3.73
C ALA A 108 3.79 -19.51 5.14
N ALA A 109 3.65 -18.54 6.05
CA ALA A 109 3.23 -18.77 7.43
C ALA A 109 1.71 -18.92 7.60
N ARG A 110 0.92 -18.38 6.65
CA ARG A 110 -0.55 -18.37 6.67
C ARG A 110 -1.11 -18.82 5.32
N PRO A 111 -0.92 -20.10 4.94
CA PRO A 111 -1.32 -20.60 3.62
C PRO A 111 -2.84 -20.57 3.37
N GLU A 112 -3.64 -20.45 4.42
CA GLU A 112 -5.11 -20.34 4.36
C GLU A 112 -5.60 -18.94 4.02
N THR A 113 -4.71 -17.92 4.01
CA THR A 113 -5.08 -16.52 3.85
C THR A 113 -4.53 -15.98 2.54
N GLN A 114 -5.37 -15.26 1.79
CA GLN A 114 -4.89 -14.51 0.63
C GLN A 114 -4.08 -13.30 1.10
N VAL A 115 -2.85 -13.18 0.62
CA VAL A 115 -1.95 -12.08 0.97
C VAL A 115 -1.90 -11.05 -0.15
N VAL A 116 -1.92 -9.77 0.24
CA VAL A 116 -1.77 -8.61 -0.63
C VAL A 116 -0.58 -7.79 -0.13
N LEU A 117 0.36 -7.49 -1.02
CA LEU A 117 1.43 -6.52 -0.78
C LEU A 117 1.03 -5.16 -1.37
N ILE A 118 1.23 -4.07 -0.62
CA ILE A 118 1.28 -2.72 -1.17
C ILE A 118 2.69 -2.17 -1.00
N ASP A 119 3.33 -1.85 -2.10
CA ASP A 119 4.71 -1.33 -2.15
C ASP A 119 4.84 -0.16 -3.13
N GLY A 120 5.90 0.60 -3.04
CA GLY A 120 6.33 1.54 -4.07
C GLY A 120 7.27 0.86 -5.06
N ASP A 121 7.37 1.41 -6.27
CA ASP A 121 8.25 0.90 -7.33
C ASP A 121 9.72 0.85 -6.92
N GLY A 122 10.24 1.90 -6.28
CA GLY A 122 11.62 1.92 -5.78
C GLY A 122 11.91 0.84 -4.74
N GLY A 123 10.97 0.58 -3.82
CA GLY A 123 11.07 -0.49 -2.84
C GLY A 123 10.98 -1.86 -3.49
N PHE A 124 10.03 -2.04 -4.39
CA PHE A 124 9.83 -3.30 -5.12
C PHE A 124 11.05 -3.69 -5.96
N LEU A 125 11.65 -2.72 -6.68
CA LEU A 125 12.83 -2.96 -7.51
C LEU A 125 14.05 -3.46 -6.73
N MET A 126 14.18 -3.13 -5.45
CA MET A 126 15.28 -3.63 -4.61
C MET A 126 15.20 -5.14 -4.36
N HIS A 127 14.02 -5.75 -4.46
CA HIS A 127 13.76 -7.17 -4.19
C HIS A 127 13.05 -7.90 -5.34
N ALA A 128 13.00 -7.32 -6.53
CA ALA A 128 12.28 -7.89 -7.68
C ALA A 128 12.75 -9.32 -8.05
N GLN A 129 13.98 -9.70 -7.73
CA GLN A 129 14.49 -11.06 -7.92
C GLN A 129 13.70 -12.11 -7.12
N GLU A 130 13.02 -11.73 -6.03
CA GLU A 130 12.19 -12.62 -5.21
C GLU A 130 10.90 -13.07 -5.92
N LEU A 131 10.59 -12.52 -7.09
CA LEU A 131 9.57 -13.08 -7.98
C LEU A 131 9.90 -14.52 -8.39
N GLU A 132 11.19 -14.86 -8.46
CA GLU A 132 11.63 -16.24 -8.67
C GLU A 132 11.21 -17.14 -7.51
N THR A 133 11.40 -16.68 -6.28
CA THR A 133 10.98 -17.39 -5.07
C THR A 133 9.46 -17.65 -5.06
N ILE A 134 8.65 -16.65 -5.42
CA ILE A 134 7.20 -16.80 -5.54
C ILE A 134 6.84 -17.88 -6.55
N LYS A 135 7.44 -17.83 -7.75
CA LYS A 135 7.20 -18.82 -8.81
C LYS A 135 7.62 -20.22 -8.38
N ARG A 136 8.84 -20.36 -7.87
CA ARG A 136 9.42 -21.66 -7.51
C ARG A 136 8.61 -22.38 -6.43
N HIS A 137 8.04 -21.65 -5.49
CA HIS A 137 7.25 -22.18 -4.39
C HIS A 137 5.74 -22.17 -4.65
N GLY A 138 5.27 -21.70 -5.82
CA GLY A 138 3.85 -21.66 -6.16
C GLY A 138 3.02 -20.79 -5.20
N ILE A 139 3.60 -19.71 -4.69
CA ILE A 139 2.92 -18.82 -3.74
C ILE A 139 1.91 -17.97 -4.50
N LYS A 140 0.63 -18.00 -4.09
CA LYS A 140 -0.39 -17.07 -4.61
C LYS A 140 -0.34 -15.78 -3.79
N LEU A 141 0.15 -14.70 -4.41
CA LEU A 141 0.34 -13.39 -3.80
C LEU A 141 -0.13 -12.30 -4.78
N LEU A 142 -0.93 -11.35 -4.32
CA LEU A 142 -1.23 -10.13 -5.06
C LEU A 142 -0.23 -9.04 -4.67
N MET A 143 0.56 -8.57 -5.63
CA MET A 143 1.51 -7.48 -5.46
C MET A 143 0.94 -6.23 -6.13
N ILE A 144 0.64 -5.21 -5.35
CA ILE A 144 0.17 -3.90 -5.80
C ILE A 144 1.33 -2.93 -5.68
N VAL A 145 1.82 -2.44 -6.80
CA VAL A 145 2.92 -1.48 -6.84
C VAL A 145 2.40 -0.11 -7.26
N MET A 146 2.66 0.88 -6.42
CA MET A 146 2.42 2.28 -6.67
C MET A 146 3.66 2.86 -7.35
N ASN A 147 3.58 3.02 -8.68
CA ASN A 147 4.70 3.34 -9.55
C ASN A 147 4.62 4.82 -9.96
N ASP A 148 5.33 5.68 -9.23
CA ASP A 148 5.51 7.11 -9.51
C ASP A 148 6.86 7.41 -10.20
N ALA A 149 7.58 6.35 -10.62
CA ALA A 149 8.88 6.43 -11.30
C ALA A 149 9.99 7.08 -10.45
N ALA A 150 9.83 7.03 -9.12
CA ALA A 150 10.70 7.75 -8.20
C ALA A 150 10.67 7.16 -6.78
N TYR A 151 11.58 7.63 -5.94
CA TYR A 151 11.41 7.57 -4.49
C TYR A 151 10.45 8.68 -4.06
N GLY A 152 9.13 8.43 -4.14
CA GLY A 152 8.09 9.43 -3.98
C GLY A 152 8.16 10.24 -2.70
N SER A 153 8.50 9.62 -1.55
CA SER A 153 8.76 10.36 -0.31
C SER A 153 9.87 11.39 -0.45
N GLU A 154 10.91 11.07 -1.20
CA GLU A 154 12.09 11.92 -1.32
C GLU A 154 11.85 13.05 -2.30
N ILE A 155 11.22 12.79 -3.46
CA ILE A 155 10.92 13.86 -4.41
C ILE A 155 10.03 14.94 -3.79
N HIS A 156 9.04 14.59 -2.99
CA HIS A 156 8.18 15.58 -2.32
C HIS A 156 8.92 16.42 -1.29
N LYS A 157 9.87 15.85 -0.55
CA LYS A 157 10.73 16.59 0.38
C LYS A 157 11.66 17.54 -0.37
N LEU A 158 12.33 17.03 -1.41
CA LEU A 158 13.26 17.82 -2.23
C LEU A 158 12.53 19.01 -2.89
N ARG A 159 11.33 18.80 -3.44
CA ARG A 159 10.51 19.85 -4.05
C ARG A 159 10.16 20.95 -3.06
N VAL A 160 9.77 20.62 -1.83
CA VAL A 160 9.42 21.61 -0.80
C VAL A 160 10.63 22.44 -0.39
N ASP A 161 11.80 21.80 -0.28
CA ASP A 161 13.06 22.46 0.08
C ASP A 161 13.72 23.17 -1.10
N GLY A 162 13.16 23.07 -2.31
CA GLY A 162 13.71 23.69 -3.53
C GLY A 162 15.00 23.04 -4.01
N HIS A 163 15.21 21.76 -3.70
CA HIS A 163 16.36 20.99 -4.13
C HIS A 163 16.10 20.24 -5.45
N ASP A 164 17.17 19.89 -6.14
CA ASP A 164 17.13 19.04 -7.32
C ASP A 164 16.68 17.61 -6.95
N GLU A 165 15.68 17.11 -7.64
CA GLU A 165 15.08 15.78 -7.42
C GLU A 165 15.67 14.68 -8.33
N THR A 166 16.60 15.02 -9.23
CA THR A 166 17.17 14.08 -10.22
C THR A 166 17.72 12.81 -9.58
N GLY A 167 18.27 12.90 -8.37
CA GLY A 167 18.81 11.74 -7.64
C GLY A 167 17.72 10.81 -7.06
N ALA A 168 16.46 11.25 -6.99
CA ALA A 168 15.34 10.49 -6.46
C ALA A 168 14.36 10.03 -7.55
N ALA A 169 14.43 10.59 -8.77
CA ALA A 169 13.65 10.18 -9.93
C ALA A 169 14.50 9.25 -10.82
N PHE A 170 13.98 8.07 -11.15
CA PHE A 170 14.71 7.06 -11.93
C PHE A 170 13.97 6.61 -13.21
N GLY A 171 12.77 7.14 -13.45
CA GLY A 171 12.01 6.87 -14.66
C GLY A 171 11.11 5.62 -14.54
N GLN A 172 10.18 5.54 -15.48
CA GLN A 172 9.15 4.49 -15.50
C GLN A 172 9.75 3.13 -15.86
N THR A 173 9.47 2.13 -15.05
CA THR A 173 9.76 0.72 -15.33
C THR A 173 8.46 -0.04 -15.54
N ASP A 174 8.34 -0.85 -16.59
CA ASP A 174 7.21 -1.77 -16.81
C ASP A 174 7.35 -2.99 -15.87
N LEU A 175 6.85 -2.84 -14.66
CA LEU A 175 6.94 -3.87 -13.63
C LEU A 175 6.00 -5.06 -13.92
N ALA A 176 4.91 -4.83 -14.63
CA ALA A 176 4.02 -5.91 -15.08
C ALA A 176 4.74 -6.85 -16.05
N SER A 177 5.54 -6.32 -16.99
CA SER A 177 6.38 -7.14 -17.87
C SER A 177 7.47 -7.89 -17.10
N VAL A 178 8.06 -7.29 -16.07
CA VAL A 178 9.01 -7.98 -15.18
C VAL A 178 8.34 -9.20 -14.55
N ALA A 179 7.15 -9.07 -13.96
CA ALA A 179 6.42 -10.18 -13.38
C ALA A 179 6.08 -11.28 -14.41
N ARG A 180 5.62 -10.89 -15.59
CA ARG A 180 5.37 -11.81 -16.70
C ARG A 180 6.64 -12.57 -17.12
N GLY A 181 7.80 -11.90 -17.13
CA GLY A 181 9.10 -12.51 -17.43
C GLY A 181 9.47 -13.64 -16.45
N PHE A 182 9.03 -13.56 -15.20
CA PHE A 182 9.15 -14.64 -14.22
C PHE A 182 8.03 -15.70 -14.34
N GLY A 183 7.06 -15.52 -15.26
CA GLY A 183 5.93 -16.45 -15.48
C GLY A 183 4.76 -16.26 -14.51
N LEU A 184 4.69 -15.11 -13.85
CA LEU A 184 3.59 -14.65 -13.00
C LEU A 184 2.57 -13.82 -13.83
N GLY A 185 1.41 -13.52 -13.23
CA GLY A 185 0.50 -12.51 -13.78
C GLY A 185 1.09 -11.10 -13.68
N GLY A 186 0.76 -10.25 -14.64
CA GLY A 186 1.20 -8.86 -14.61
C GLY A 186 0.25 -7.97 -15.41
N VAL A 187 -0.28 -6.91 -14.78
CA VAL A 187 -1.19 -5.93 -15.38
C VAL A 187 -0.68 -4.53 -15.07
N SER A 188 -0.56 -3.67 -16.07
CA SER A 188 -0.25 -2.25 -15.89
C SER A 188 -1.53 -1.43 -15.98
N PHE A 189 -1.70 -0.49 -15.04
CA PHE A 189 -2.86 0.39 -14.96
C PHE A 189 -2.43 1.85 -15.15
N THR A 190 -3.00 2.52 -16.14
CA THR A 190 -2.96 3.98 -16.33
C THR A 190 -4.31 4.63 -16.03
N ASN A 191 -5.32 3.83 -15.77
CA ASN A 191 -6.66 4.19 -15.29
C ASN A 191 -7.24 3.01 -14.48
N LEU A 192 -8.45 3.13 -13.96
CA LEU A 192 -9.07 2.11 -13.11
C LEU A 192 -10.14 1.26 -13.83
N GLU A 193 -10.33 1.42 -15.14
CA GLU A 193 -11.41 0.76 -15.90
C GLU A 193 -11.27 -0.76 -15.92
N GLU A 194 -10.03 -1.27 -15.94
CA GLU A 194 -9.75 -2.71 -15.98
C GLU A 194 -9.61 -3.37 -14.61
N LEU A 195 -9.79 -2.60 -13.51
CA LEU A 195 -9.58 -3.11 -12.15
C LEU A 195 -10.50 -4.30 -11.82
N ASP A 196 -11.76 -4.24 -12.24
CA ASP A 196 -12.72 -5.32 -11.98
C ASP A 196 -12.32 -6.60 -12.69
N ALA A 197 -11.96 -6.52 -13.98
CA ALA A 197 -11.53 -7.66 -14.76
C ALA A 197 -10.22 -8.27 -14.22
N ALA A 198 -9.26 -7.44 -13.84
CA ALA A 198 -7.99 -7.90 -13.24
C ALA A 198 -8.23 -8.59 -11.88
N PHE A 199 -9.18 -8.09 -11.09
CA PHE A 199 -9.55 -8.72 -9.82
C PHE A 199 -10.17 -10.11 -10.03
N GLU A 200 -11.11 -10.23 -10.96
CA GLU A 200 -11.76 -11.51 -11.28
C GLU A 200 -10.75 -12.54 -11.82
N ASP A 201 -9.84 -12.10 -12.70
CA ASP A 201 -8.75 -12.94 -13.22
C ASP A 201 -7.82 -13.43 -12.10
N PHE A 202 -7.41 -12.54 -11.20
CA PHE A 202 -6.59 -12.92 -10.06
C PHE A 202 -7.32 -13.90 -9.11
N VAL A 203 -8.60 -13.64 -8.79
CA VAL A 203 -9.36 -14.51 -7.86
C VAL A 203 -9.57 -15.90 -8.44
N SER A 204 -9.94 -15.98 -9.72
CA SER A 204 -10.17 -17.25 -10.40
C SER A 204 -8.90 -18.02 -10.77
N GLY A 205 -7.77 -17.31 -10.90
CA GLY A 205 -6.48 -17.88 -11.22
C GLY A 205 -5.77 -18.50 -10.00
N GLU A 206 -4.68 -19.22 -10.25
CA GLU A 206 -3.86 -19.85 -9.19
C GLU A 206 -2.50 -19.16 -9.01
N LYS A 207 -2.13 -18.27 -9.91
CA LYS A 207 -0.81 -17.61 -9.91
C LYS A 207 -0.81 -16.34 -9.10
N ALA A 208 0.38 -16.00 -8.59
CA ALA A 208 0.64 -14.63 -8.15
C ALA A 208 0.48 -13.64 -9.30
N ALA A 209 0.06 -12.42 -8.98
CA ALA A 209 -0.04 -11.33 -9.94
C ALA A 209 0.57 -10.04 -9.38
N LEU A 210 1.17 -9.26 -10.27
CA LEU A 210 1.63 -7.91 -10.01
C LEU A 210 0.72 -6.93 -10.76
N TRP A 211 0.16 -5.98 -10.01
CA TRP A 211 -0.59 -4.86 -10.52
C TRP A 211 0.26 -3.60 -10.41
N ASP A 212 0.74 -3.13 -11.56
CA ASP A 212 1.61 -1.97 -11.72
C ASP A 212 0.76 -0.73 -11.98
N PHE A 213 0.47 0.04 -10.94
CA PHE A 213 -0.31 1.27 -11.05
C PHE A 213 0.60 2.46 -11.30
N HIS A 214 0.54 3.02 -12.50
CA HIS A 214 1.22 4.26 -12.84
C HIS A 214 0.49 5.42 -12.18
N ILE A 215 1.05 5.95 -11.11
CA ILE A 215 0.46 7.02 -10.32
C ILE A 215 1.14 8.36 -10.55
N SER A 216 0.42 9.44 -10.27
CA SER A 216 0.96 10.79 -10.34
C SER A 216 2.00 11.03 -9.24
N ASP A 217 3.18 11.46 -9.62
CA ASP A 217 4.26 11.93 -8.74
C ASP A 217 4.03 13.36 -8.22
N GLN A 218 2.96 14.04 -8.68
CA GLN A 218 2.63 15.41 -8.29
C GLN A 218 1.75 15.48 -7.04
N ILE A 219 1.17 14.37 -6.60
CA ILE A 219 0.23 14.33 -5.49
C ILE A 219 0.92 13.82 -4.24
N ALA A 220 1.28 14.72 -3.33
CA ALA A 220 1.76 14.34 -2.02
C ALA A 220 0.60 13.88 -1.12
N SER A 221 0.79 12.78 -0.39
CA SER A 221 -0.20 12.32 0.59
C SER A 221 -0.46 13.35 1.69
N PRO A 222 -1.62 13.33 2.37
CA PRO A 222 -1.89 14.23 3.49
C PRO A 222 -0.82 14.19 4.59
N VAL A 223 -0.26 13.01 4.85
CA VAL A 223 0.83 12.85 5.80
C VAL A 223 2.10 13.54 5.31
N MET A 224 2.46 13.33 4.04
CA MET A 224 3.63 13.96 3.45
C MET A 224 3.53 15.49 3.48
N ARG A 225 2.39 16.05 3.10
CA ARG A 225 2.16 17.51 3.17
C ARG A 225 2.31 18.06 4.57
N ARG A 226 1.83 17.34 5.60
CA ARG A 226 2.02 17.75 7.01
C ARG A 226 3.48 17.69 7.43
N LEU A 227 4.20 16.65 7.02
CA LEU A 227 5.63 16.48 7.36
C LEU A 227 6.51 17.55 6.71
N THR A 228 6.16 17.97 5.50
CA THR A 228 6.93 18.96 4.74
C THR A 228 6.43 20.41 4.95
N GLY A 229 5.35 20.59 5.72
CA GLY A 229 4.74 21.92 5.89
C GLY A 229 4.02 22.44 4.64
N ALA A 230 3.89 21.63 3.60
CA ALA A 230 3.20 21.97 2.36
C ALA A 230 1.66 21.93 2.57
N THR A 231 1.15 22.80 3.43
CA THR A 231 -0.29 22.89 3.76
C THR A 231 -1.08 23.75 2.77
N LYS A 232 -0.52 24.03 1.61
CA LYS A 232 -1.20 24.83 0.57
C LYS A 232 -1.28 24.08 -0.74
#